data_3e7de705922fd6c32e5763a8a44560fe
#
_entry.id   3e7de705922fd6c32e5763a8a44560fe
#
_cell.length_a   1.000
_cell.length_b   1.000
_cell.length_c   1.000
_cell.angle_alpha   90.00
_cell.angle_beta   90.00
_cell.angle_gamma   90.00
#
_symmetry.space_group_name_H-M   'P 1'
#
loop_
_entity.id
_entity.type
_entity.pdbx_description
1 polymer ?
#
loop_
_entity_poly.entity_id
_entity_poly.type
_entity_poly.pdbx_seq_one_letter_code
_entity_poly.pdbx_strand_id
1 'polypeptide(L)' 'MDRMTVTVFGGSGFVGRHLVRRLAADGKVIRVAVRDIEAANYLRPMGDVGQIVPIAADLGDNKSVAAAVQGADAVVNL' A
#
# COMPACT_ATOMS: atom_id res chain seq x y z
N MET A 1 -7.48 -8.95 -17.36
CA MET A 1 -6.25 -9.47 -16.74
C MET A 1 -6.11 -8.88 -15.35
N ASP A 2 -5.92 -9.72 -14.37
CA ASP A 2 -5.83 -9.26 -12.98
C ASP A 2 -4.49 -8.58 -12.73
N ARG A 3 -4.54 -7.44 -12.02
CA ARG A 3 -3.33 -6.75 -11.62
C ARG A 3 -2.75 -7.41 -10.37
N MET A 4 -1.42 -7.47 -10.29
CA MET A 4 -0.76 -7.86 -9.05
C MET A 4 -1.09 -6.86 -7.95
N THR A 5 -1.37 -7.38 -6.77
CA THR A 5 -1.59 -6.57 -5.57
C THR A 5 -0.38 -6.66 -4.66
N VAL A 6 0.16 -5.51 -4.29
CA VAL A 6 1.31 -5.40 -3.41
C VAL A 6 0.92 -4.62 -2.16
N THR A 7 1.16 -5.19 -0.99
CA THR A 7 0.99 -4.47 0.27
C THR A 7 2.33 -3.90 0.68
N VAL A 8 2.37 -2.58 0.95
CA VAL A 8 3.58 -1.88 1.35
C VAL A 8 3.38 -1.30 2.75
N PHE A 9 4.18 -1.77 3.70
CA PHE A 9 4.26 -1.18 5.04
C PHE A 9 5.33 -0.08 5.01
N GLY A 10 4.99 1.09 5.51
CA GLY A 10 5.90 2.23 5.47
C GLY A 10 5.86 3.04 4.17
N GLY A 11 4.85 2.81 3.34
CA GLY A 11 4.74 3.45 2.02
C GLY A 11 4.55 4.96 2.05
N SER A 12 4.14 5.52 3.18
CA SER A 12 3.93 6.97 3.30
C SER A 12 5.21 7.76 3.58
N GLY A 13 6.33 7.09 3.88
CA GLY A 13 7.62 7.74 4.10
C GLY A 13 8.32 8.09 2.79
N PHE A 14 9.50 8.70 2.90
CA PHE A 14 10.23 9.18 1.72
C PHE A 14 10.55 8.06 0.73
N VAL A 15 11.15 6.97 1.21
CA VAL A 15 11.49 5.83 0.34
C VAL A 15 10.23 5.13 -0.15
N GLY A 16 9.27 4.96 0.76
CA GLY A 16 8.04 4.26 0.46
C GLY A 16 7.22 4.94 -0.63
N ARG A 17 7.13 6.27 -0.61
CA ARG A 17 6.36 6.98 -1.63
C ARG A 17 6.97 6.83 -3.03
N HIS A 18 8.29 6.76 -3.14
CA HIS A 18 8.94 6.50 -4.42
C HIS A 18 8.64 5.09 -4.92
N LEU A 19 8.65 4.11 -4.01
CA LEU A 19 8.29 2.74 -4.35
C LEU A 19 6.83 2.65 -4.80
N VAL A 20 5.92 3.28 -4.07
CA VAL A 20 4.50 3.30 -4.42
C VAL A 20 4.29 3.89 -5.82
N ARG A 21 4.95 5.01 -6.09
CA ARG A 21 4.86 5.64 -7.42
C ARG A 21 5.34 4.69 -8.52
N ARG A 22 6.46 4.02 -8.30
CA ARG A 22 7.03 3.09 -9.28
C ARG A 22 6.11 1.90 -9.51
N LEU A 23 5.58 1.32 -8.44
CA LEU A 23 4.66 0.20 -8.55
C LEU A 23 3.38 0.60 -9.28
N ALA A 24 2.86 1.80 -9.01
CA ALA A 24 1.69 2.31 -9.70
C ALA A 24 1.97 2.50 -11.19
N ALA A 25 3.13 3.02 -11.55
CA ALA A 25 3.53 3.18 -12.93
C ALA A 25 3.63 1.83 -13.65
N ASP A 26 4.00 0.77 -12.91
CA ASP A 26 4.07 -0.58 -13.45
C ASP A 26 2.70 -1.29 -13.48
N GLY A 27 1.63 -0.59 -13.15
CA GLY A 27 0.27 -1.13 -13.22
C GLY A 27 -0.16 -1.98 -12.05
N LYS A 28 0.58 -1.97 -10.94
CA LYS A 28 0.22 -2.74 -9.74
C LYS A 28 -0.91 -2.06 -8.98
N VAL A 29 -1.67 -2.84 -8.22
CA VAL A 29 -2.55 -2.32 -7.18
C VAL A 29 -1.75 -2.32 -5.89
N ILE A 30 -1.72 -1.20 -5.20
CA ILE A 30 -0.91 -1.04 -4.00
C ILE A 30 -1.81 -0.79 -2.79
N ARG A 31 -1.68 -1.64 -1.77
CA ARG A 31 -2.25 -1.39 -0.45
C ARG A 31 -1.18 -0.74 0.40
N VAL A 32 -1.40 0.50 0.80
CA VAL A 32 -0.45 1.20 1.66
C VAL A 32 -0.90 1.00 3.10
N ALA A 33 -0.19 0.14 3.82
CA ALA A 33 -0.54 -0.19 5.20
C ALA A 33 0.08 0.83 6.15
N VAL A 34 -0.76 1.60 6.81
CA VAL A 34 -0.36 2.71 7.68
C VAL A 34 -1.26 2.75 8.90
N ARG A 35 -0.76 3.35 10.00
CA ARG A 35 -1.61 3.54 11.18
C ARG A 35 -2.66 4.61 10.96
N ASP A 36 -2.33 5.66 10.23
CA ASP A 36 -3.23 6.78 9.94
C ASP A 36 -3.46 6.86 8.44
N ILE A 37 -4.65 6.47 8.01
CA ILE A 37 -5.02 6.47 6.60
C ILE A 37 -4.90 7.88 6.00
N GLU A 38 -5.28 8.91 6.76
CA GLU A 38 -5.23 10.28 6.25
C GLU A 38 -3.82 10.70 5.87
N ALA A 39 -2.82 10.22 6.62
CA ALA A 39 -1.43 10.53 6.33
C ALA A 39 -0.96 9.95 5.00
N ALA A 40 -1.65 8.96 4.46
CA ALA A 40 -1.30 8.32 3.19
C ALA A 40 -2.16 8.76 2.02
N ASN A 41 -3.18 9.57 2.25
CA ASN A 41 -4.11 9.97 1.18
C ASN A 41 -3.41 10.74 0.06
N TYR A 42 -2.31 11.45 0.35
CA TYR A 42 -1.57 12.18 -0.68
C TYR A 42 -0.98 11.26 -1.77
N LEU A 43 -0.91 9.96 -1.49
CA LEU A 43 -0.38 8.99 -2.46
C LEU A 43 -1.40 8.62 -3.54
N ARG A 44 -2.70 8.77 -3.27
CA ARG A 44 -3.75 8.33 -4.21
C ARG A 44 -3.60 8.91 -5.61
N PRO A 45 -3.27 10.21 -5.78
CA PRO A 45 -3.12 10.75 -7.13
C PRO A 45 -1.92 10.24 -7.91
N MET A 46 -1.04 9.46 -7.29
CA MET A 46 0.12 8.88 -7.97
C MET A 46 -0.25 7.73 -8.90
N GLY A 47 -1.50 7.25 -8.85
CA GLY A 47 -2.01 6.21 -9.72
C GLY A 47 -3.43 6.50 -10.17
N ASP A 48 -4.02 5.56 -10.89
CA ASP A 48 -5.41 5.65 -11.32
C ASP A 48 -6.35 5.44 -10.13
N VAL A 49 -7.62 5.81 -10.31
CA VAL A 49 -8.65 5.63 -9.27
C VAL A 49 -8.69 4.15 -8.86
N GLY A 50 -8.59 3.92 -7.55
CA GLY A 50 -8.62 2.57 -6.99
C GLY A 50 -7.32 1.80 -7.07
N GLN A 51 -6.28 2.35 -7.65
CA GLN A 51 -4.99 1.68 -7.78
C GLN A 51 -4.17 1.75 -6.49
N ILE A 52 -4.22 2.86 -5.78
CA ILE A 52 -3.52 3.06 -4.51
C ILE A 52 -4.55 3.14 -3.39
N VAL A 53 -4.52 2.18 -2.48
CA VAL A 53 -5.52 2.02 -1.44
C VAL A 53 -4.85 2.06 -0.07
N PRO A 54 -4.97 3.15 0.68
CA PRO A 54 -4.50 3.18 2.07
C PRO A 54 -5.35 2.23 2.93
N ILE A 55 -4.69 1.46 3.76
CA ILE A 55 -5.32 0.51 4.67
C ILE A 55 -4.77 0.75 6.07
N ALA A 56 -5.67 0.79 7.06
CA ALA A 56 -5.25 0.93 8.44
C ALA A 56 -4.61 -0.37 8.92
N ALA A 57 -3.38 -0.30 9.37
CA ALA A 57 -2.67 -1.44 9.92
C ALA A 57 -1.68 -0.98 10.99
N ASP A 58 -1.63 -1.75 12.08
CA ASP A 58 -0.69 -1.54 13.17
C ASP A 58 0.12 -2.83 13.31
N LEU A 59 1.44 -2.74 13.21
CA LEU A 59 2.31 -3.92 13.32
C LEU A 59 2.19 -4.62 14.67
N GLY A 60 1.71 -3.93 15.70
CA GLY A 60 1.40 -4.52 17.00
C GLY A 60 0.08 -5.28 17.06
N ASP A 61 -0.73 -5.21 16.01
CA ASP A 61 -2.04 -5.86 15.93
C ASP A 61 -2.05 -6.88 14.81
N ASN A 62 -1.93 -8.16 15.16
CA ASN A 62 -1.84 -9.24 14.19
C ASN A 62 -3.06 -9.32 13.26
N LYS A 63 -4.24 -8.96 13.74
CA LYS A 63 -5.45 -9.00 12.92
C LYS A 63 -5.41 -7.95 11.81
N SER A 64 -4.95 -6.75 12.12
CA SER A 64 -4.85 -5.69 11.13
C SER A 64 -3.77 -6.00 10.09
N VAL A 65 -2.66 -6.60 10.50
CA VAL A 65 -1.60 -7.03 9.59
C VAL A 65 -2.12 -8.12 8.66
N ALA A 66 -2.82 -9.13 9.20
CA ALA A 66 -3.39 -10.20 8.40
C ALA A 66 -4.37 -9.67 7.36
N ALA A 67 -5.23 -8.71 7.75
CA ALA A 67 -6.16 -8.09 6.81
C ALA A 67 -5.45 -7.32 5.71
N ALA A 68 -4.36 -6.61 6.06
CA ALA A 68 -3.61 -5.81 5.08
C ALA A 68 -2.91 -6.68 4.02
N VAL A 69 -2.51 -7.89 4.37
CA VAL A 69 -1.79 -8.78 3.45
C VAL A 69 -2.68 -9.83 2.78
N GLN A 70 -3.93 -9.96 3.21
CA GLN A 70 -4.82 -10.98 2.69
C GLN A 70 -5.00 -10.82 1.18
N GLY A 71 -4.69 -11.87 0.42
CA GLY A 71 -4.82 -11.84 -1.04
C GLY A 71 -3.77 -11.03 -1.76
N ALA A 72 -2.78 -10.48 -1.07
CA ALA A 72 -1.70 -9.77 -1.73
C ALA A 72 -0.74 -10.76 -2.39
N ASP A 73 -0.24 -10.40 -3.57
CA ASP A 73 0.74 -11.21 -4.29
C ASP A 73 2.15 -11.00 -3.75
N ALA A 74 2.40 -9.84 -3.18
CA ALA A 74 3.69 -9.51 -2.58
C ALA A 74 3.51 -8.56 -1.41
N VAL A 75 4.45 -8.58 -0.50
CA VAL A 75 4.46 -7.69 0.68
C VAL A 75 5.85 -7.08 0.81
N VAL A 76 5.89 -5.76 0.96
CA VAL A 76 7.14 -5.02 1.18
C VAL A 76 7.05 -4.34 2.53
N ASN A 77 8.07 -4.53 3.36
CA ASN A 77 8.18 -3.88 4.67
C ASN A 77 9.41 -2.98 4.65
N LEU A 78 9.16 -1.69 4.72
CA LEU A 78 10.22 -0.68 4.68
C LEU A 78 10.63 -0.20 6.06
#